data_5eeeb25da3d5fdd2f43812ae0c3d002c
#
_entry.id   5eeeb25da3d5fdd2f43812ae0c3d002c
#
_cell.length_a   1.000
_cell.length_b   1.000
_cell.length_c   1.000
_cell.angle_alpha   90.00
_cell.angle_beta   90.00
_cell.angle_gamma   90.00
#
_symmetry.space_group_name_H-M   'P 1'
#
loop_
_entity.id
_entity.type
_entity.pdbx_description
1 polymer ?
#
loop_
_entity_poly.entity_id
_entity_poly.type
_entity_poly.pdbx_seq_one_letter_code
_entity_poly.pdbx_strand_id
1 'polypeptide(L)'
;AEAIAHNHNLQHVALNWQNAKQQTILAGTPLRPTLEGGVRSQRSQTLSNSKSATLTSQHGVTVTAQWEIDLWQRLSDQQRAAHSREQASATDLQAARLSLAATVARRWFSAIESKQKIKLSHQRLARYSQALEVIEVRYRSGLTDALDLHVARSEVSLSKENLLSQQMNQQQQLRELELLLGRYPAAEITVGES
;
A
#
# COMPACT_ATOMS: atom_id res chain seq x y z
N ALA A 1 10.68 -11.76 -3.41
CA ALA A 1 9.91 -11.95 -4.65
C ALA A 1 8.41 -11.71 -4.40
N GLU A 2 7.80 -12.36 -3.42
CA GLU A 2 6.35 -12.31 -3.13
C GLU A 2 5.82 -10.89 -2.88
N ALA A 3 6.45 -10.13 -1.98
CA ALA A 3 6.05 -8.74 -1.68
C ALA A 3 6.02 -7.85 -2.94
N ILE A 4 6.98 -8.02 -3.85
CA ILE A 4 7.03 -7.23 -5.10
C ILE A 4 5.85 -7.57 -6.01
N ALA A 5 5.36 -8.81 -5.99
CA ALA A 5 4.26 -9.25 -6.84
C ALA A 5 2.88 -8.85 -6.28
N HIS A 6 2.70 -8.84 -4.96
CA HIS A 6 1.39 -8.74 -4.34
C HIS A 6 1.17 -7.49 -3.47
N ASN A 7 2.19 -6.65 -3.27
CA ASN A 7 2.04 -5.45 -2.47
C ASN A 7 1.18 -4.40 -3.20
N HIS A 8 0.04 -4.02 -2.60
CA HIS A 8 -0.92 -3.09 -3.21
C HIS A 8 -0.35 -1.68 -3.39
N ASN A 9 0.50 -1.20 -2.47
CA ASN A 9 1.12 0.11 -2.62
C ASN A 9 2.07 0.14 -3.82
N LEU A 10 2.83 -0.93 -4.04
CA LEU A 10 3.70 -1.03 -5.21
C LEU A 10 2.90 -1.13 -6.52
N GLN A 11 1.77 -1.84 -6.51
CA GLN A 11 0.85 -1.89 -7.66
C GLN A 11 0.30 -0.49 -7.98
N HIS A 12 -0.07 0.30 -6.96
CA HIS A 12 -0.51 1.67 -7.14
C HIS A 12 0.58 2.55 -7.80
N VAL A 13 1.84 2.45 -7.35
CA VAL A 13 2.96 3.17 -7.97
C VAL A 13 3.18 2.72 -9.42
N ALA A 14 3.02 1.42 -9.72
CA ALA A 14 3.11 0.90 -11.08
C ALA A 14 1.99 1.45 -11.99
N LEU A 15 0.77 1.58 -11.47
CA LEU A 15 -0.35 2.21 -12.19
C LEU A 15 -0.10 3.70 -12.44
N ASN A 16 0.51 4.42 -11.50
CA ASN A 16 0.89 5.83 -11.69
C ASN A 16 1.89 5.99 -12.83
N TRP A 17 2.88 5.09 -12.93
CA TRP A 17 3.79 5.08 -14.07
C TRP A 17 3.06 4.79 -15.39
N GLN A 18 2.14 3.82 -15.42
CA GLN A 18 1.34 3.54 -16.62
C GLN A 18 0.49 4.76 -17.02
N ASN A 19 -0.11 5.46 -16.05
CA ASN A 19 -0.84 6.70 -16.29
C ASN A 19 0.06 7.79 -16.89
N ALA A 20 1.26 7.99 -16.34
CA ALA A 20 2.22 8.95 -16.88
C ALA A 20 2.60 8.62 -18.32
N LYS A 21 2.76 7.32 -18.67
CA LYS A 21 3.00 6.86 -20.03
C LYS A 21 1.83 7.19 -20.98
N GLN A 22 0.59 6.98 -20.54
CA GLN A 22 -0.58 7.36 -21.33
C GLN A 22 -0.66 8.89 -21.52
N GLN A 23 -0.29 9.66 -20.51
CA GLN A 23 -0.25 11.11 -20.62
C GLN A 23 0.81 11.61 -21.61
N THR A 24 1.95 10.93 -21.71
CA THR A 24 2.96 11.23 -22.75
C THR A 24 2.39 11.00 -24.16
N ILE A 25 1.64 9.92 -24.36
CA ILE A 25 0.98 9.63 -25.63
C ILE A 25 -0.07 10.71 -25.95
N LEU A 26 -0.92 11.06 -24.97
CA LEU A 26 -1.96 12.08 -25.12
C LEU A 26 -1.35 13.46 -25.41
N ALA A 27 -0.25 13.82 -24.74
CA ALA A 27 0.45 15.09 -24.99
C ALA A 27 1.01 15.20 -26.41
N GLY A 28 1.30 14.08 -27.07
CA GLY A 28 1.74 14.05 -28.47
C GLY A 28 0.58 14.06 -29.49
N THR A 29 -0.66 13.87 -29.05
CA THR A 29 -1.83 13.82 -29.96
C THR A 29 -2.03 15.12 -30.77
N PRO A 30 -1.92 16.33 -30.18
CA PRO A 30 -2.12 17.58 -30.92
C PRO A 30 -1.07 17.87 -31.99
N LEU A 31 0.08 17.15 -31.96
CA LEU A 31 1.10 17.25 -33.01
C LEU A 31 0.67 16.60 -34.36
N ARG A 32 -0.42 15.82 -34.34
CA ARG A 32 -0.94 15.12 -35.51
C ARG A 32 -2.27 15.72 -35.94
N PRO A 33 -2.59 15.70 -37.26
CA PRO A 33 -3.89 16.13 -37.72
C PRO A 33 -5.00 15.22 -37.12
N THR A 34 -6.09 15.84 -36.69
CA THR A 34 -7.32 15.15 -36.31
C THR A 34 -8.32 15.14 -37.45
N LEU A 35 -8.98 14.01 -37.62
CA LEU A 35 -10.05 13.81 -38.61
C LEU A 35 -11.32 13.42 -37.86
N GLU A 36 -12.37 14.23 -38.05
CA GLU A 36 -13.71 13.98 -37.51
C GLU A 36 -14.71 13.75 -38.61
N GLY A 37 -15.43 12.63 -38.56
CA GLY A 37 -16.54 12.30 -39.43
C GLY A 37 -17.87 12.41 -38.69
N GLY A 38 -18.83 13.16 -39.25
CA GLY A 38 -20.16 13.29 -38.70
C GLY A 38 -21.27 12.99 -39.74
N VAL A 39 -22.29 12.25 -39.30
CA VAL A 39 -23.51 12.05 -40.06
C VAL A 39 -24.66 12.68 -39.30
N ARG A 40 -25.39 13.60 -39.97
CA ARG A 40 -26.56 14.24 -39.39
C ARG A 40 -27.78 13.93 -40.25
N SER A 41 -28.84 13.49 -39.60
CA SER A 41 -30.16 13.34 -40.21
C SER A 41 -31.15 14.13 -39.32
N GLN A 42 -31.85 15.08 -39.95
CA GLN A 42 -32.85 15.90 -39.29
C GLN A 42 -34.13 15.92 -40.08
N ARG A 43 -35.25 15.71 -39.44
CA ARG A 43 -36.58 15.87 -40.01
C ARG A 43 -37.34 16.92 -39.18
N SER A 44 -37.80 17.99 -39.86
CA SER A 44 -38.56 19.06 -39.23
C SER A 44 -39.91 19.19 -39.92
N GLN A 45 -40.95 19.45 -39.13
CA GLN A 45 -42.30 19.76 -39.58
C GLN A 45 -42.64 21.19 -39.15
N THR A 46 -42.92 22.05 -40.13
CA THR A 46 -43.34 23.42 -39.88
C THR A 46 -44.80 23.55 -40.27
N LEU A 47 -45.63 23.97 -39.29
CA LEU A 47 -47.02 24.31 -39.51
C LEU A 47 -47.11 25.80 -39.87
N SER A 48 -47.63 26.10 -41.06
CA SER A 48 -47.96 27.47 -41.47
C SER A 48 -49.36 27.83 -40.98
N ASN A 49 -49.64 29.13 -40.75
CA ASN A 49 -50.97 29.64 -40.35
C ASN A 49 -52.10 29.27 -41.29
N SER A 50 -51.78 28.80 -42.51
CA SER A 50 -52.76 28.32 -43.52
C SER A 50 -53.07 26.80 -43.44
N LYS A 51 -52.79 26.14 -42.30
CA LYS A 51 -53.01 24.69 -42.05
C LYS A 51 -52.23 23.76 -42.97
N SER A 52 -51.25 24.25 -43.71
CA SER A 52 -50.34 23.40 -44.51
C SER A 52 -49.13 22.98 -43.64
N ALA A 53 -48.91 21.67 -43.48
CA ALA A 53 -47.74 21.14 -42.82
C ALA A 53 -46.65 20.87 -43.88
N THR A 54 -45.54 21.57 -43.76
CA THR A 54 -44.37 21.32 -44.59
C THR A 54 -43.38 20.41 -43.84
N LEU A 55 -43.08 19.26 -44.44
CA LEU A 55 -42.11 18.28 -43.93
C LEU A 55 -40.81 18.46 -44.68
N THR A 56 -39.73 18.78 -43.93
CA THR A 56 -38.41 18.92 -44.49
C THR A 56 -37.51 17.84 -43.90
N SER A 57 -36.89 17.04 -44.75
CA SER A 57 -35.86 16.06 -44.34
C SER A 57 -34.51 16.52 -44.87
N GLN A 58 -33.53 16.63 -43.98
CA GLN A 58 -32.17 17.07 -44.31
C GLN A 58 -31.18 16.02 -43.85
N HIS A 59 -30.33 15.58 -44.72
CA HIS A 59 -29.26 14.62 -44.46
C HIS A 59 -27.93 15.28 -44.83
N GLY A 60 -26.94 15.15 -43.94
CA GLY A 60 -25.63 15.72 -44.17
C GLY A 60 -24.53 14.77 -43.69
N VAL A 61 -23.47 14.69 -44.44
CA VAL A 61 -22.22 14.04 -44.08
C VAL A 61 -21.14 15.13 -44.04
N THR A 62 -20.39 15.17 -42.95
CA THR A 62 -19.33 16.16 -42.74
C THR A 62 -18.04 15.42 -42.41
N VAL A 63 -16.94 15.81 -43.05
CA VAL A 63 -15.59 15.41 -42.68
C VAL A 63 -14.80 16.67 -42.40
N THR A 64 -14.26 16.77 -41.18
CA THR A 64 -13.46 17.92 -40.73
C THR A 64 -12.05 17.45 -40.45
N ALA A 65 -11.07 18.10 -41.07
CA ALA A 65 -9.65 17.92 -40.76
C ALA A 65 -9.13 19.16 -40.05
N GLN A 66 -8.47 18.97 -38.92
CA GLN A 66 -7.89 20.07 -38.12
C GLN A 66 -6.45 19.72 -37.72
N TRP A 67 -5.54 20.67 -37.89
CA TRP A 67 -4.14 20.52 -37.52
C TRP A 67 -3.55 21.86 -37.11
N GLU A 68 -2.81 21.87 -35.98
CA GLU A 68 -2.04 23.01 -35.51
C GLU A 68 -0.55 22.79 -35.82
N ILE A 69 0.03 23.66 -36.63
CA ILE A 69 1.46 23.62 -36.94
C ILE A 69 2.23 24.19 -35.79
N ASP A 70 3.14 23.40 -35.19
CA ASP A 70 3.89 23.78 -33.99
C ASP A 70 5.15 24.58 -34.29
N LEU A 71 4.98 25.79 -34.84
CA LEU A 71 6.08 26.68 -35.24
C LEU A 71 6.96 27.13 -34.08
N TRP A 72 6.39 27.32 -32.90
CA TRP A 72 7.08 27.76 -31.67
C TRP A 72 7.40 26.64 -30.70
N GLN A 73 7.26 25.38 -31.13
CA GLN A 73 7.55 24.18 -30.35
C GLN A 73 6.77 24.07 -29.03
N ARG A 74 5.66 24.80 -28.87
CA ARG A 74 4.81 24.74 -27.69
C ARG A 74 4.27 23.33 -27.41
N LEU A 75 3.76 22.65 -28.43
CA LEU A 75 3.20 21.31 -28.34
C LEU A 75 4.32 20.26 -28.16
N SER A 76 5.42 20.41 -28.86
CA SER A 76 6.61 19.57 -28.73
C SER A 76 7.22 19.67 -27.32
N ASP A 77 7.26 20.87 -26.74
CA ASP A 77 7.73 21.10 -25.37
C ASP A 77 6.80 20.47 -24.33
N GLN A 78 5.49 20.55 -24.56
CA GLN A 78 4.51 19.87 -23.70
C GLN A 78 4.70 18.34 -23.72
N GLN A 79 4.94 17.76 -24.90
CA GLN A 79 5.21 16.33 -25.01
C GLN A 79 6.53 15.96 -24.35
N ARG A 80 7.62 16.77 -24.52
CA ARG A 80 8.90 16.55 -23.83
C ARG A 80 8.76 16.62 -22.31
N ALA A 81 7.99 17.59 -21.81
CA ALA A 81 7.70 17.70 -20.39
C ALA A 81 6.92 16.49 -19.84
N ALA A 82 5.93 15.99 -20.60
CA ALA A 82 5.20 14.77 -20.24
C ALA A 82 6.12 13.55 -20.23
N HIS A 83 7.01 13.41 -21.22
CA HIS A 83 8.00 12.33 -21.26
C HIS A 83 8.98 12.38 -20.07
N SER A 84 9.44 13.57 -19.67
CA SER A 84 10.29 13.71 -18.47
C SER A 84 9.57 13.29 -17.20
N ARG A 85 8.24 13.57 -17.09
CA ARG A 85 7.42 13.11 -15.97
C ARG A 85 7.23 11.58 -15.98
N GLU A 86 7.09 10.98 -17.15
CA GLU A 86 7.05 9.52 -17.31
C GLU A 86 8.34 8.88 -16.80
N GLN A 87 9.51 9.43 -17.19
CA GLN A 87 10.82 8.95 -16.73
C GLN A 87 10.98 9.10 -15.20
N ALA A 88 10.54 10.22 -14.64
CA ALA A 88 10.52 10.42 -13.18
C ALA A 88 9.67 9.36 -12.49
N SER A 89 8.44 9.11 -12.99
CA SER A 89 7.55 8.10 -12.43
C SER A 89 8.09 6.67 -12.56
N ALA A 90 8.84 6.37 -13.62
CA ALA A 90 9.55 5.08 -13.78
C ALA A 90 10.65 4.91 -12.70
N THR A 91 11.38 5.98 -12.42
CA THR A 91 12.42 6.02 -11.37
C THR A 91 11.79 5.86 -9.98
N ASP A 92 10.66 6.52 -9.73
CA ASP A 92 9.88 6.39 -8.49
C ASP A 92 9.42 4.95 -8.25
N LEU A 93 9.02 4.22 -9.31
CA LEU A 93 8.68 2.81 -9.22
C LEU A 93 9.88 1.96 -8.82
N GLN A 94 11.07 2.24 -9.35
CA GLN A 94 12.30 1.52 -8.96
C GLN A 94 12.66 1.82 -7.49
N ALA A 95 12.58 3.08 -7.07
CA ALA A 95 12.81 3.50 -5.70
C ALA A 95 11.81 2.83 -4.73
N ALA A 96 10.54 2.76 -5.10
CA ALA A 96 9.51 2.09 -4.33
C ALA A 96 9.79 0.58 -4.16
N ARG A 97 10.26 -0.11 -5.21
CA ARG A 97 10.67 -1.52 -5.14
C ARG A 97 11.82 -1.73 -4.15
N LEU A 98 12.83 -0.90 -4.21
CA LEU A 98 13.98 -0.97 -3.30
C LEU A 98 13.57 -0.69 -1.84
N SER A 99 12.75 0.35 -1.63
CA SER A 99 12.22 0.71 -0.32
C SER A 99 11.35 -0.40 0.28
N LEU A 100 10.50 -1.03 -0.55
CA LEU A 100 9.69 -2.18 -0.12
C LEU A 100 10.58 -3.36 0.29
N ALA A 101 11.59 -3.70 -0.51
CA ALA A 101 12.51 -4.79 -0.20
C ALA A 101 13.24 -4.55 1.13
N ALA A 102 13.74 -3.33 1.35
CA ALA A 102 14.40 -2.95 2.60
C ALA A 102 13.43 -2.99 3.80
N THR A 103 12.17 -2.60 3.59
CA THR A 103 11.15 -2.61 4.65
C THR A 103 10.77 -4.04 5.03
N VAL A 104 10.57 -4.92 4.04
CA VAL A 104 10.31 -6.36 4.27
C VAL A 104 11.46 -7.00 5.04
N ALA A 105 12.71 -6.71 4.65
CA ALA A 105 13.88 -7.24 5.35
C ALA A 105 13.91 -6.79 6.82
N ARG A 106 13.71 -5.49 7.08
CA ARG A 106 13.65 -4.96 8.46
C ARG A 106 12.54 -5.63 9.27
N ARG A 107 11.34 -5.77 8.73
CA ARG A 107 10.20 -6.41 9.42
C ARG A 107 10.44 -7.88 9.69
N TRP A 108 11.11 -8.58 8.76
CA TRP A 108 11.51 -9.96 8.94
C TRP A 108 12.45 -10.12 10.14
N PHE A 109 13.50 -9.30 10.22
CA PHE A 109 14.43 -9.33 11.37
C PHE A 109 13.77 -8.90 12.68
N SER A 110 12.86 -7.92 12.66
CA SER A 110 12.07 -7.55 13.85
C SER A 110 11.18 -8.71 14.34
N ALA A 111 10.62 -9.50 13.43
CA ALA A 111 9.84 -10.68 13.81
C ALA A 111 10.72 -11.78 14.43
N ILE A 112 11.93 -11.99 13.94
CA ILE A 112 12.92 -12.91 14.54
C ILE A 112 13.31 -12.41 15.95
N GLU A 113 13.62 -11.12 16.08
CA GLU A 113 13.98 -10.51 17.36
C GLU A 113 12.86 -10.66 18.39
N SER A 114 11.59 -10.42 18.01
CA SER A 114 10.45 -10.56 18.92
C SER A 114 10.29 -12.01 19.40
N LYS A 115 10.53 -13.01 18.54
CA LYS A 115 10.53 -14.43 18.89
C LYS A 115 11.60 -14.75 19.96
N GLN A 116 12.81 -14.20 19.80
CA GLN A 116 13.89 -14.37 20.77
C GLN A 116 13.58 -13.69 22.12
N LYS A 117 12.97 -12.48 22.09
CA LYS A 117 12.52 -11.77 23.29
C LYS A 117 11.47 -12.58 24.07
N ILE A 118 10.52 -13.21 23.38
CA ILE A 118 9.54 -14.10 24.03
C ILE A 118 10.22 -15.28 24.70
N LYS A 119 11.16 -15.94 24.04
CA LYS A 119 11.94 -17.04 24.63
C LYS A 119 12.65 -16.61 25.91
N LEU A 120 13.28 -15.43 25.89
CA LEU A 120 13.94 -14.85 27.06
C LEU A 120 12.95 -14.51 28.17
N SER A 121 11.78 -13.94 27.83
CA SER A 121 10.73 -13.61 28.79
C SER A 121 10.16 -14.87 29.46
N HIS A 122 10.00 -15.97 28.75
CA HIS A 122 9.64 -17.27 29.33
C HIS A 122 10.68 -17.77 30.35
N GLN A 123 11.97 -17.70 30.00
CA GLN A 123 13.04 -18.08 30.92
C GLN A 123 13.07 -17.20 32.17
N ARG A 124 12.87 -15.89 32.01
CA ARG A 124 12.79 -14.95 33.13
C ARG A 124 11.62 -15.28 34.05
N LEU A 125 10.43 -15.49 33.50
CA LEU A 125 9.25 -15.88 34.27
C LEU A 125 9.48 -17.18 35.04
N ALA A 126 10.09 -18.19 34.44
CA ALA A 126 10.40 -19.45 35.09
C ALA A 126 11.35 -19.22 36.32
N ARG A 127 12.39 -18.39 36.17
CA ARG A 127 13.33 -18.06 37.26
C ARG A 127 12.65 -17.30 38.38
N TYR A 128 11.80 -16.29 38.10
CA TYR A 128 11.05 -15.58 39.13
C TYR A 128 10.05 -16.50 39.83
N SER A 129 9.40 -17.42 39.13
CA SER A 129 8.50 -18.39 39.74
C SER A 129 9.23 -19.34 40.67
N GLN A 130 10.43 -19.81 40.31
CA GLN A 130 11.27 -20.64 41.21
C GLN A 130 11.74 -19.85 42.44
N ALA A 131 12.14 -18.59 42.25
CA ALA A 131 12.52 -17.74 43.40
C ALA A 131 11.35 -17.51 44.36
N LEU A 132 10.14 -17.27 43.82
CA LEU A 132 8.94 -17.14 44.63
C LEU A 132 8.68 -18.39 45.46
N GLU A 133 8.79 -19.58 44.86
CA GLU A 133 8.61 -20.87 45.59
C GLU A 133 9.55 -20.99 46.78
N VAL A 134 10.83 -20.65 46.60
CA VAL A 134 11.82 -20.65 47.68
C VAL A 134 11.43 -19.64 48.81
N ILE A 135 11.01 -18.42 48.44
CA ILE A 135 10.61 -17.38 49.38
C ILE A 135 9.34 -17.81 50.14
N GLU A 136 8.37 -18.44 49.48
CA GLU A 136 7.16 -18.96 50.11
C GLU A 136 7.48 -20.04 51.16
N VAL A 137 8.42 -20.95 50.91
CA VAL A 137 8.87 -21.95 51.86
C VAL A 137 9.54 -21.30 53.06
N ARG A 138 10.43 -20.30 52.82
CA ARG A 138 11.11 -19.57 53.89
C ARG A 138 10.13 -18.78 54.76
N TYR A 139 9.13 -18.13 54.13
CA TYR A 139 8.09 -17.38 54.87
C TYR A 139 7.27 -18.31 55.76
N ARG A 140 6.83 -19.47 55.25
CA ARG A 140 6.10 -20.46 56.06
C ARG A 140 6.93 -21.01 57.23
N SER A 141 8.25 -21.03 57.07
CA SER A 141 9.19 -21.44 58.15
C SER A 141 9.60 -20.30 59.09
N GLY A 142 9.06 -19.09 58.93
CA GLY A 142 9.39 -17.92 59.75
C GLY A 142 10.78 -17.34 59.47
N LEU A 143 11.44 -17.69 58.37
CA LEU A 143 12.81 -17.28 58.01
C LEU A 143 12.88 -16.00 57.15
N THR A 144 11.75 -15.47 56.70
CA THR A 144 11.66 -14.19 55.98
C THR A 144 10.34 -13.49 56.29
N ASP A 145 10.24 -12.20 56.01
CA ASP A 145 9.06 -11.41 56.33
C ASP A 145 8.01 -11.39 55.16
N ALA A 146 6.85 -10.77 55.45
CA ALA A 146 5.77 -10.65 54.48
C ALA A 146 6.12 -9.72 53.33
N LEU A 147 7.03 -8.75 53.54
CA LEU A 147 7.45 -7.81 52.47
C LEU A 147 8.17 -8.57 51.35
N ASP A 148 9.14 -9.44 51.72
CA ASP A 148 9.87 -10.25 50.73
C ASP A 148 8.93 -11.12 49.88
N LEU A 149 7.91 -11.71 50.54
CA LEU A 149 6.90 -12.50 49.83
C LEU A 149 6.08 -11.66 48.86
N HIS A 150 5.64 -10.47 49.26
CA HIS A 150 4.88 -9.57 48.40
C HIS A 150 5.72 -9.05 47.24
N VAL A 151 6.99 -8.71 47.45
CA VAL A 151 7.92 -8.31 46.37
C VAL A 151 8.10 -9.44 45.38
N ALA A 152 8.35 -10.67 45.82
CA ALA A 152 8.52 -11.81 44.93
C ALA A 152 7.26 -12.11 44.12
N ARG A 153 6.07 -11.98 44.70
CA ARG A 153 4.80 -12.11 43.98
C ARG A 153 4.61 -11.02 42.93
N SER A 154 4.99 -9.79 43.26
CA SER A 154 4.93 -8.66 42.33
C SER A 154 5.87 -8.88 41.14
N GLU A 155 7.09 -9.38 41.34
CA GLU A 155 8.07 -9.69 40.30
C GLU A 155 7.53 -10.76 39.29
N VAL A 156 6.90 -11.81 39.83
CA VAL A 156 6.25 -12.84 39.00
C VAL A 156 5.12 -12.22 38.17
N SER A 157 4.27 -11.37 38.76
CA SER A 157 3.16 -10.72 38.09
C SER A 157 3.65 -9.78 36.95
N LEU A 158 4.64 -8.95 37.24
CA LEU A 158 5.28 -8.07 36.26
C LEU A 158 5.95 -8.87 35.12
N SER A 159 6.58 -10.01 35.44
CA SER A 159 7.18 -10.87 34.41
C SER A 159 6.15 -11.54 33.53
N LYS A 160 4.98 -11.92 34.06
CA LYS A 160 3.85 -12.42 33.26
C LYS A 160 3.28 -11.36 32.34
N GLU A 161 3.07 -10.14 32.83
CA GLU A 161 2.60 -9.01 32.04
C GLU A 161 3.58 -8.71 30.89
N ASN A 162 4.88 -8.67 31.19
CA ASN A 162 5.92 -8.47 30.17
C ASN A 162 5.87 -9.55 29.08
N LEU A 163 5.73 -10.83 29.45
CA LEU A 163 5.61 -11.93 28.51
C LEU A 163 4.40 -11.76 27.59
N LEU A 164 3.22 -11.44 28.14
CA LEU A 164 2.01 -11.19 27.35
C LEU A 164 2.20 -10.02 26.38
N SER A 165 2.80 -8.94 26.85
CA SER A 165 3.13 -7.78 26.01
C SER A 165 4.05 -8.14 24.84
N GLN A 166 5.09 -8.97 25.08
CA GLN A 166 5.99 -9.44 24.02
C GLN A 166 5.26 -10.34 23.01
N GLN A 167 4.34 -11.19 23.47
CA GLN A 167 3.52 -12.05 22.58
C GLN A 167 2.60 -11.21 21.69
N MET A 168 1.93 -10.20 22.25
CA MET A 168 1.08 -9.28 21.48
C MET A 168 1.90 -8.51 20.44
N ASN A 169 3.08 -8.02 20.83
CA ASN A 169 3.99 -7.32 19.91
C ASN A 169 4.44 -8.23 18.76
N GLN A 170 4.80 -9.49 19.04
CA GLN A 170 5.13 -10.46 17.97
C GLN A 170 3.98 -10.64 16.99
N GLN A 171 2.76 -10.85 17.48
CA GLN A 171 1.59 -10.99 16.60
C GLN A 171 1.40 -9.77 15.71
N GLN A 172 1.60 -8.56 16.26
CA GLN A 172 1.52 -7.33 15.48
C GLN A 172 2.61 -7.28 14.39
N GLN A 173 3.86 -7.61 14.72
CA GLN A 173 4.98 -7.65 13.76
C GLN A 173 4.71 -8.64 12.63
N LEU A 174 4.15 -9.81 12.92
CA LEU A 174 3.79 -10.82 11.92
C LEU A 174 2.67 -10.32 11.00
N ARG A 175 1.63 -9.69 11.55
CA ARG A 175 0.54 -9.10 10.75
C ARG A 175 1.03 -7.98 9.83
N GLU A 176 1.92 -7.12 10.32
CA GLU A 176 2.52 -6.06 9.52
C GLU A 176 3.38 -6.64 8.38
N LEU A 177 4.09 -7.75 8.63
CA LEU A 177 4.84 -8.45 7.59
C LEU A 177 3.90 -9.08 6.54
N GLU A 178 2.81 -9.70 6.96
CA GLU A 178 1.78 -10.26 6.07
C GLU A 178 1.16 -9.20 5.16
N LEU A 179 0.84 -8.04 5.71
CA LEU A 179 0.34 -6.90 4.93
C LEU A 179 1.33 -6.44 3.85
N LEU A 180 2.63 -6.39 4.19
CA LEU A 180 3.67 -6.04 3.21
C LEU A 180 3.80 -7.08 2.10
N LEU A 181 3.53 -8.35 2.41
CA LEU A 181 3.52 -9.45 1.45
C LEU A 181 2.22 -9.51 0.61
N GLY A 182 1.23 -8.68 0.93
CA GLY A 182 -0.09 -8.70 0.30
C GLY A 182 -0.97 -9.86 0.76
N ARG A 183 -0.71 -10.41 1.96
CA ARG A 183 -1.50 -11.48 2.58
C ARG A 183 -2.50 -10.92 3.58
N TYR A 184 -3.52 -11.71 3.91
CA TYR A 184 -4.41 -11.39 5.03
C TYR A 184 -3.63 -11.44 6.36
N PRO A 185 -3.78 -10.44 7.26
CA PRO A 185 -2.99 -10.33 8.50
C PRO A 185 -3.50 -11.26 9.60
N ALA A 186 -3.26 -12.57 9.46
CA ALA A 186 -3.65 -13.60 10.42
C ALA A 186 -2.57 -13.89 11.48
N ALA A 187 -1.34 -13.39 11.31
CA ALA A 187 -0.15 -13.71 12.11
C ALA A 187 0.25 -15.19 12.01
N GLU A 188 0.07 -15.81 10.85
CA GLU A 188 0.36 -17.24 10.60
C GLU A 188 1.77 -17.48 10.03
N ILE A 189 2.48 -16.42 9.61
CA ILE A 189 3.83 -16.56 9.07
C ILE A 189 4.78 -17.07 10.15
N THR A 190 5.41 -18.21 9.88
CA THR A 190 6.48 -18.73 10.71
C THR A 190 7.83 -18.15 10.28
N VAL A 191 8.46 -17.37 11.17
CA VAL A 191 9.84 -16.93 10.97
C VAL A 191 10.79 -17.99 11.52
N GLY A 192 11.73 -18.45 10.65
CA GLY A 192 12.74 -19.42 11.05
C GLY A 192 13.70 -18.86 12.10
N GLU A 193 14.39 -19.76 12.82
CA GLU A 193 15.60 -19.41 13.56
C GLU A 193 16.75 -19.32 12.55
N SER A 194 17.40 -18.15 12.48
CA SER A 194 18.66 -18.00 11.74
C SER A 194 19.82 -18.54 12.55
#